data_07e44b2355309b76e916286670e50340
#
_entry.id   07e44b2355309b76e916286670e50340
#
_cell.length_a   1.000
_cell.length_b   1.000
_cell.length_c   1.000
_cell.angle_alpha   90.00
_cell.angle_beta   90.00
_cell.angle_gamma   90.00
#
_symmetry.space_group_name_H-M   'P 1'
#
loop_
_entity.id
_entity.type
_entity.pdbx_description
1 polymer ?
#
loop_
_entity_poly.entity_id
_entity_poly.type
_entity_poly.pdbx_seq_one_letter_code
_entity_poly.pdbx_strand_id
1 'polypeptide(L)'
;MRHERSRKNKKKGRKKEENQGVKKKYLTPAQLSCMITQVINMNEILEQALLFDFYGELLTDHQKEIYGQFIQEDLSLGEIAREAGISRQGVHDLIRRCNQTLSGYEEKLHLVEKFMAIKEKTGTIKELLDGYEKERAEEIVKEIRKISDEIIEEL
;
A
#
# COMPACT_ATOMS: atom_id res chain seq x y z
N MET A 1 24.58 86.69 11.74
CA MET A 1 23.09 86.69 11.78
C MET A 1 22.55 85.63 10.92
N ARG A 2 21.56 84.82 11.44
CA ARG A 2 20.70 83.87 10.85
C ARG A 2 21.27 82.46 10.62
N HIS A 3 20.80 81.61 11.53
CA HIS A 3 20.75 80.15 11.47
C HIS A 3 19.84 79.67 10.37
N GLU A 4 20.26 78.60 9.67
CA GLU A 4 19.35 77.81 8.93
C GLU A 4 19.64 76.29 9.19
N ARG A 5 18.63 75.65 9.81
CA ARG A 5 18.68 74.26 10.27
C ARG A 5 18.34 73.33 9.10
N SER A 6 19.32 72.51 8.71
CA SER A 6 19.09 71.41 7.74
C SER A 6 18.41 70.23 8.45
N ARG A 7 17.20 69.92 8.09
CA ARG A 7 16.44 68.73 8.53
C ARG A 7 16.87 67.53 7.75
N LYS A 8 17.55 66.61 8.38
CA LYS A 8 17.87 65.27 7.84
C LYS A 8 16.63 64.40 7.84
N ASN A 9 16.13 64.09 6.64
CA ASN A 9 14.99 63.23 6.40
C ASN A 9 15.50 61.75 6.39
N LYS A 10 15.19 60.97 7.46
CA LYS A 10 15.47 59.55 7.56
C LYS A 10 14.41 58.78 6.76
N LYS A 11 14.73 58.37 5.54
CA LYS A 11 13.93 57.38 4.81
C LYS A 11 14.12 55.99 5.43
N LYS A 12 13.11 55.51 6.16
CA LYS A 12 12.99 54.12 6.60
C LYS A 12 12.70 53.23 5.34
N GLY A 13 13.70 52.46 4.96
CA GLY A 13 13.52 51.35 3.98
C GLY A 13 12.65 50.25 4.57
N ARG A 14 11.43 50.11 4.12
CA ARG A 14 10.61 48.92 4.34
C ARG A 14 11.20 47.79 3.52
N LYS A 15 11.83 46.81 4.19
CA LYS A 15 12.11 45.50 3.60
C LYS A 15 10.76 44.83 3.31
N LYS A 16 10.44 44.65 2.02
CA LYS A 16 9.40 43.72 1.59
C LYS A 16 9.91 42.32 1.88
N GLU A 17 9.32 41.65 2.85
CA GLU A 17 9.43 40.19 2.98
C GLU A 17 8.72 39.57 1.78
N GLU A 18 9.49 39.05 0.84
CA GLU A 18 8.99 38.16 -0.22
C GLU A 18 8.51 36.86 0.44
N ASN A 19 7.20 36.80 0.60
CA ASN A 19 6.50 35.57 0.95
C ASN A 19 6.68 34.58 -0.21
N GLN A 20 7.70 33.68 -0.08
CA GLN A 20 7.87 32.54 -1.00
C GLN A 20 6.69 31.60 -0.79
N GLY A 21 5.60 31.89 -1.46
CA GLY A 21 4.44 31.03 -1.54
C GLY A 21 4.88 29.68 -2.10
N VAL A 22 4.83 28.65 -1.27
CA VAL A 22 4.97 27.24 -1.69
C VAL A 22 3.92 27.00 -2.75
N LYS A 23 4.33 27.04 -4.03
CA LYS A 23 3.47 26.66 -5.15
C LYS A 23 3.14 25.18 -4.98
N LYS A 24 1.95 24.87 -4.44
CA LYS A 24 1.39 23.53 -4.49
C LYS A 24 1.33 23.11 -5.95
N LYS A 25 2.22 22.20 -6.33
CA LYS A 25 2.32 21.65 -7.68
C LYS A 25 1.15 20.67 -7.84
N TYR A 26 0.02 21.15 -8.33
CA TYR A 26 -1.11 20.28 -8.64
C TYR A 26 -0.72 19.38 -9.82
N LEU A 27 -0.98 18.07 -9.66
CA LEU A 27 -0.75 17.09 -10.71
C LEU A 27 -1.71 17.33 -11.88
N THR A 28 -1.21 17.18 -13.10
CA THR A 28 -2.06 17.24 -14.28
C THR A 28 -3.00 16.03 -14.34
N PRO A 29 -4.16 16.12 -15.02
CA PRO A 29 -5.07 14.98 -15.17
C PRO A 29 -4.39 13.72 -15.73
N ALA A 30 -3.43 13.87 -16.65
CA ALA A 30 -2.66 12.78 -17.20
C ALA A 30 -1.70 12.13 -16.17
N GLN A 31 -1.05 12.93 -15.33
CA GLN A 31 -0.21 12.42 -14.22
C GLN A 31 -1.05 11.71 -13.17
N LEU A 32 -2.23 12.25 -12.85
CA LEU A 32 -3.16 11.63 -11.91
C LEU A 32 -3.65 10.27 -12.44
N SER A 33 -4.04 10.21 -13.72
CA SER A 33 -4.47 8.96 -14.38
C SER A 33 -3.36 7.91 -14.37
N CYS A 34 -2.13 8.29 -14.69
CA CYS A 34 -0.97 7.39 -14.66
C CYS A 34 -0.72 6.84 -13.23
N MET A 35 -0.75 7.72 -12.21
CA MET A 35 -0.57 7.30 -10.82
C MET A 35 -1.69 6.36 -10.35
N ILE A 36 -2.95 6.65 -10.69
CA ILE A 36 -4.09 5.78 -10.36
C ILE A 36 -3.91 4.40 -11.00
N THR A 37 -3.53 4.33 -12.28
CA THR A 37 -3.29 3.06 -12.96
C THR A 37 -2.16 2.27 -12.31
N GLN A 38 -1.06 2.92 -11.91
CA GLN A 38 0.04 2.26 -11.20
C GLN A 38 -0.37 1.73 -9.83
N VAL A 39 -1.18 2.48 -9.07
CA VAL A 39 -1.69 2.04 -7.76
C VAL A 39 -2.64 0.85 -7.91
N ILE A 40 -3.52 0.87 -8.92
CA ILE A 40 -4.44 -0.25 -9.21
C ILE A 40 -3.65 -1.50 -9.57
N ASN A 41 -2.67 -1.41 -10.48
CA ASN A 41 -1.83 -2.54 -10.87
C ASN A 41 -1.02 -3.10 -9.68
N MET A 42 -0.52 -2.24 -8.81
CA MET A 42 0.23 -2.67 -7.62
C MET A 42 -0.66 -3.39 -6.62
N ASN A 43 -1.92 -2.96 -6.46
CA ASN A 43 -2.88 -3.64 -5.61
C ASN A 43 -3.26 -5.01 -6.17
N GLU A 44 -3.45 -5.15 -7.49
CA GLU A 44 -3.71 -6.43 -8.15
C GLU A 44 -2.56 -7.43 -7.95
N ILE A 45 -1.31 -7.00 -8.13
CA ILE A 45 -0.13 -7.87 -7.94
C ILE A 45 -0.01 -8.30 -6.48
N LEU A 46 -0.25 -7.39 -5.53
CA LEU A 46 -0.23 -7.71 -4.11
C LEU A 46 -1.32 -8.71 -3.73
N GLU A 47 -2.52 -8.54 -4.25
CA GLU A 47 -3.63 -9.48 -4.05
C GLU A 47 -3.29 -10.86 -4.62
N GLN A 48 -2.77 -10.92 -5.84
CA GLN A 48 -2.33 -12.16 -6.46
C GLN A 48 -1.22 -12.86 -5.67
N ALA A 49 -0.28 -12.10 -5.12
CA ALA A 49 0.78 -12.65 -4.27
C ALA A 49 0.22 -13.25 -2.99
N LEU A 50 -0.71 -12.57 -2.32
CA LEU A 50 -1.38 -13.09 -1.13
C LEU A 50 -2.18 -14.36 -1.43
N LEU A 51 -2.94 -14.38 -2.52
CA LEU A 51 -3.68 -15.57 -2.95
C LEU A 51 -2.73 -16.75 -3.22
N PHE A 52 -1.57 -16.49 -3.81
CA PHE A 52 -0.56 -17.52 -4.05
C PHE A 52 0.10 -18.02 -2.76
N ASP A 53 0.38 -17.14 -1.82
CA ASP A 53 0.95 -17.52 -0.52
C ASP A 53 0.01 -18.44 0.27
N PHE A 54 -1.31 -18.20 0.22
CA PHE A 54 -2.30 -18.97 0.95
C PHE A 54 -2.76 -20.25 0.24
N TYR A 55 -2.86 -20.21 -1.09
CA TYR A 55 -3.49 -21.26 -1.87
C TYR A 55 -2.59 -21.88 -2.93
N GLY A 56 -1.35 -21.41 -3.08
CA GLY A 56 -0.44 -21.90 -4.11
C GLY A 56 -0.15 -23.39 -4.03
N GLU A 57 -0.18 -23.96 -2.81
CA GLU A 57 -0.03 -25.42 -2.59
C GLU A 57 -1.20 -26.25 -3.14
N LEU A 58 -2.32 -25.64 -3.48
CA LEU A 58 -3.47 -26.30 -4.09
C LEU A 58 -3.41 -26.31 -5.63
N LEU A 59 -2.43 -25.62 -6.22
CA LEU A 59 -2.13 -25.70 -7.65
C LEU A 59 -1.36 -26.97 -7.96
N THR A 60 -1.41 -27.41 -9.23
CA THR A 60 -0.51 -28.48 -9.68
C THR A 60 0.96 -27.98 -9.69
N ASP A 61 1.94 -28.88 -9.56
CA ASP A 61 3.36 -28.53 -9.54
C ASP A 61 3.76 -27.62 -10.71
N HIS A 62 3.31 -27.96 -11.93
CA HIS A 62 3.57 -27.15 -13.12
C HIS A 62 2.91 -25.75 -13.08
N GLN A 63 1.71 -25.65 -12.53
CA GLN A 63 1.02 -24.36 -12.37
C GLN A 63 1.73 -23.52 -11.31
N LYS A 64 2.11 -24.13 -10.20
CA LYS A 64 2.82 -23.49 -9.10
C LYS A 64 4.16 -22.95 -9.56
N GLU A 65 4.94 -23.72 -10.30
CA GLU A 65 6.24 -23.31 -10.85
C GLU A 65 6.10 -22.09 -11.76
N ILE A 66 5.26 -22.15 -12.80
CA ILE A 66 5.08 -21.05 -13.76
C ILE A 66 4.48 -19.80 -13.07
N TYR A 67 3.51 -19.99 -12.19
CA TYR A 67 2.87 -18.90 -11.49
C TYR A 67 3.82 -18.25 -10.47
N GLY A 68 4.66 -19.03 -9.79
CA GLY A 68 5.70 -18.55 -8.89
C GLY A 68 6.75 -17.71 -9.60
N GLN A 69 7.23 -18.14 -10.77
CA GLN A 69 8.14 -17.37 -11.61
C GLN A 69 7.56 -15.99 -11.98
N PHE A 70 6.25 -15.94 -12.23
CA PHE A 70 5.57 -14.68 -12.56
C PHE A 70 5.40 -13.75 -11.36
N ILE A 71 4.96 -14.29 -10.19
CA ILE A 71 4.60 -13.48 -9.03
C ILE A 71 5.78 -13.20 -8.10
N GLN A 72 6.67 -14.18 -7.87
CA GLN A 72 7.75 -14.07 -6.88
C GLN A 72 9.07 -13.66 -7.51
N GLU A 73 9.35 -14.10 -8.74
CA GLU A 73 10.61 -13.82 -9.43
C GLU A 73 10.51 -12.66 -10.42
N ASP A 74 9.30 -12.08 -10.60
CA ASP A 74 9.02 -10.95 -11.50
C ASP A 74 9.48 -11.19 -12.95
N LEU A 75 9.45 -12.45 -13.40
CA LEU A 75 9.83 -12.81 -14.75
C LEU A 75 8.76 -12.40 -15.75
N SER A 76 9.18 -11.88 -16.89
CA SER A 76 8.26 -11.58 -17.99
C SER A 76 7.69 -12.85 -18.61
N LEU A 77 6.47 -12.77 -19.18
CA LEU A 77 5.84 -13.90 -19.87
C LEU A 77 6.72 -14.50 -20.97
N GLY A 78 7.61 -13.70 -21.58
CA GLY A 78 8.53 -14.17 -22.60
C GLY A 78 9.73 -14.96 -22.04
N GLU A 79 10.20 -14.63 -20.85
CA GLU A 79 11.25 -15.36 -20.15
C GLU A 79 10.73 -16.70 -19.67
N ILE A 80 9.60 -16.69 -18.99
CA ILE A 80 8.89 -17.92 -18.55
C ILE A 80 8.62 -18.84 -19.74
N ALA A 81 8.11 -18.31 -20.86
CA ALA A 81 7.81 -19.09 -22.07
C ALA A 81 9.06 -19.80 -22.64
N ARG A 82 10.22 -19.12 -22.64
CA ARG A 82 11.50 -19.69 -23.09
C ARG A 82 11.99 -20.80 -22.15
N GLU A 83 11.86 -20.58 -20.85
CA GLU A 83 12.33 -21.49 -19.82
C GLU A 83 11.45 -22.73 -19.74
N ALA A 84 10.13 -22.58 -19.76
CA ALA A 84 9.17 -23.66 -19.74
C ALA A 84 8.97 -24.38 -21.10
N GLY A 85 9.57 -23.86 -22.18
CA GLY A 85 9.44 -24.45 -23.52
C GLY A 85 8.02 -24.39 -24.12
N ILE A 86 7.21 -23.41 -23.72
CA ILE A 86 5.83 -23.19 -24.20
C ILE A 86 5.70 -21.81 -24.85
N SER A 87 4.56 -21.56 -25.50
CA SER A 87 4.32 -20.25 -26.11
C SER A 87 4.03 -19.17 -25.04
N ARG A 88 4.37 -17.91 -25.35
CA ARG A 88 4.00 -16.76 -24.49
C ARG A 88 2.50 -16.70 -24.22
N GLN A 89 1.68 -17.02 -25.22
CA GLN A 89 0.22 -17.11 -25.06
C GLN A 89 -0.16 -18.23 -24.10
N GLY A 90 0.53 -19.38 -24.15
CA GLY A 90 0.31 -20.50 -23.23
C GLY A 90 0.60 -20.11 -21.77
N VAL A 91 1.70 -19.37 -21.52
CA VAL A 91 1.99 -18.81 -20.20
C VAL A 91 0.90 -17.87 -19.73
N HIS A 92 0.50 -16.91 -20.57
CA HIS A 92 -0.58 -15.97 -20.26
C HIS A 92 -1.88 -16.67 -19.87
N ASP A 93 -2.30 -17.66 -20.65
CA ASP A 93 -3.54 -18.41 -20.40
C ASP A 93 -3.44 -19.28 -19.15
N LEU A 94 -2.24 -19.79 -18.83
CA LEU A 94 -1.98 -20.53 -17.60
C LEU A 94 -2.11 -19.61 -16.37
N ILE A 95 -1.43 -18.47 -16.38
CA ILE A 95 -1.51 -17.47 -15.29
C ILE A 95 -2.94 -17.04 -15.05
N ARG A 96 -3.70 -16.73 -16.12
CA ARG A 96 -5.11 -16.36 -16.02
C ARG A 96 -5.94 -17.46 -15.36
N ARG A 97 -5.72 -18.72 -15.70
CA ARG A 97 -6.44 -19.86 -15.08
C ARG A 97 -6.03 -20.03 -13.61
N CYS A 98 -4.76 -19.86 -13.27
CA CYS A 98 -4.31 -19.89 -11.88
C CYS A 98 -4.99 -18.80 -11.06
N ASN A 99 -5.02 -17.55 -11.55
CA ASN A 99 -5.73 -16.46 -10.88
C ASN A 99 -7.21 -16.82 -10.62
N GLN A 100 -7.91 -17.33 -11.62
CA GLN A 100 -9.32 -17.74 -11.46
C GLN A 100 -9.49 -18.85 -10.42
N THR A 101 -8.56 -19.80 -10.39
CA THR A 101 -8.60 -20.91 -9.43
C THR A 101 -8.34 -20.40 -8.01
N LEU A 102 -7.31 -19.58 -7.81
CA LEU A 102 -6.95 -19.02 -6.50
C LEU A 102 -8.05 -18.10 -5.95
N SER A 103 -8.61 -17.22 -6.81
CA SER A 103 -9.75 -16.38 -6.42
C SER A 103 -10.98 -17.24 -6.07
N GLY A 104 -11.23 -18.33 -6.80
CA GLY A 104 -12.32 -19.24 -6.47
C GLY A 104 -12.13 -20.00 -5.15
N TYR A 105 -10.90 -20.19 -4.67
CA TYR A 105 -10.63 -20.67 -3.32
C TYR A 105 -10.92 -19.61 -2.28
N GLU A 106 -10.48 -18.37 -2.52
CA GLU A 106 -10.73 -17.26 -1.60
C GLU A 106 -12.23 -16.97 -1.45
N GLU A 107 -13.01 -16.98 -2.54
CA GLU A 107 -14.47 -16.82 -2.50
C GLU A 107 -15.19 -17.84 -1.60
N LYS A 108 -14.57 -19.00 -1.36
CA LYS A 108 -15.16 -20.07 -0.54
C LYS A 108 -14.59 -20.12 0.88
N LEU A 109 -13.32 -19.81 1.04
CA LEU A 109 -12.58 -20.07 2.28
C LEU A 109 -12.31 -18.80 3.08
N HIS A 110 -12.22 -17.63 2.40
CA HIS A 110 -12.00 -16.32 3.01
C HIS A 110 -10.77 -16.22 3.91
N LEU A 111 -9.68 -16.99 3.60
CA LEU A 111 -8.50 -17.02 4.47
C LEU A 111 -7.66 -15.75 4.37
N VAL A 112 -7.55 -15.16 3.17
CA VAL A 112 -6.82 -13.89 2.97
C VAL A 112 -7.58 -12.75 3.63
N GLU A 113 -8.91 -12.69 3.46
CA GLU A 113 -9.78 -11.71 4.10
C GLU A 113 -9.64 -11.75 5.63
N LYS A 114 -9.78 -12.94 6.23
CA LYS A 114 -9.60 -13.14 7.67
C LYS A 114 -8.20 -12.77 8.16
N PHE A 115 -7.17 -13.17 7.43
CA PHE A 115 -5.80 -12.81 7.76
C PHE A 115 -5.58 -11.30 7.77
N MET A 116 -6.10 -10.60 6.77
CA MET A 116 -5.98 -9.14 6.69
C MET A 116 -6.73 -8.45 7.83
N ALA A 117 -7.92 -8.91 8.17
CA ALA A 117 -8.69 -8.40 9.31
C ALA A 117 -7.95 -8.60 10.65
N ILE A 118 -7.39 -9.78 10.88
CA ILE A 118 -6.57 -10.07 12.07
C ILE A 118 -5.31 -9.20 12.11
N LYS A 119 -4.64 -9.03 10.96
CA LYS A 119 -3.44 -8.18 10.83
C LYS A 119 -3.74 -6.72 11.18
N GLU A 120 -4.86 -6.18 10.71
CA GLU A 120 -5.30 -4.82 11.04
C GLU A 120 -5.57 -4.67 12.54
N LYS A 121 -6.35 -5.60 13.14
CA LYS A 121 -6.67 -5.62 14.57
C LYS A 121 -5.41 -5.72 15.43
N THR A 122 -4.46 -6.55 15.03
CA THR A 122 -3.16 -6.68 15.72
C THR A 122 -2.34 -5.39 15.62
N GLY A 123 -2.40 -4.70 14.49
CA GLY A 123 -1.81 -3.38 14.30
C GLY A 123 -2.38 -2.35 15.29
N THR A 124 -3.71 -2.32 15.42
CA THR A 124 -4.40 -1.43 16.38
C THR A 124 -4.00 -1.72 17.83
N ILE A 125 -3.89 -3.00 18.21
CA ILE A 125 -3.38 -3.38 19.56
C ILE A 125 -1.98 -2.81 19.78
N LYS A 126 -1.10 -2.93 18.77
CA LYS A 126 0.26 -2.41 18.86
C LYS A 126 0.27 -0.89 19.03
N GLU A 127 -0.52 -0.17 18.26
CA GLU A 127 -0.64 1.30 18.36
C GLU A 127 -1.15 1.75 19.74
N LEU A 128 -2.14 1.03 20.30
CA LEU A 128 -2.63 1.29 21.66
C LEU A 128 -1.55 1.07 22.73
N LEU A 129 -0.70 0.06 22.56
CA LEU A 129 0.41 -0.22 23.48
C LEU A 129 1.55 0.78 23.33
N ASP A 130 1.87 1.22 22.09
CA ASP A 130 2.91 2.22 21.84
C ASP A 130 2.50 3.61 22.37
N GLY A 131 1.19 3.92 22.38
CA GLY A 131 0.62 5.14 22.95
C GLY A 131 0.27 5.06 24.44
N TYR A 132 0.76 4.03 25.15
CA TYR A 132 0.42 3.78 26.54
C TYR A 132 0.82 4.92 27.48
N GLU A 133 -0.17 5.60 28.05
CA GLU A 133 -0.03 6.53 29.16
C GLU A 133 -0.65 5.87 30.42
N LYS A 134 0.09 5.90 31.54
CA LYS A 134 -0.30 5.23 32.78
C LYS A 134 -1.68 5.64 33.30
N GLU A 135 -2.11 6.86 33.00
CA GLU A 135 -3.40 7.42 33.41
C GLU A 135 -4.60 6.84 32.63
N ARG A 136 -4.35 6.21 31.48
CA ARG A 136 -5.36 5.58 30.61
C ARG A 136 -5.30 4.05 30.59
N ALA A 137 -4.52 3.45 31.47
CA ALA A 137 -4.26 2.01 31.48
C ALA A 137 -5.52 1.13 31.46
N GLU A 138 -6.55 1.49 32.24
CA GLU A 138 -7.78 0.70 32.32
C GLU A 138 -8.62 0.75 31.03
N GLU A 139 -8.64 1.91 30.35
CA GLU A 139 -9.35 2.08 29.09
C GLU A 139 -8.65 1.30 27.97
N ILE A 140 -7.33 1.38 27.89
CA ILE A 140 -6.51 0.65 26.92
C ILE A 140 -6.68 -0.87 27.09
N VAL A 141 -6.65 -1.38 28.33
CA VAL A 141 -6.87 -2.80 28.62
C VAL A 141 -8.26 -3.28 28.17
N LYS A 142 -9.29 -2.47 28.36
CA LYS A 142 -10.66 -2.81 27.88
C LYS A 142 -10.72 -2.87 26.35
N GLU A 143 -10.11 -1.92 25.67
CA GLU A 143 -10.08 -1.87 24.21
C GLU A 143 -9.30 -3.06 23.62
N ILE A 144 -8.12 -3.37 24.16
CA ILE A 144 -7.32 -4.54 23.75
C ILE A 144 -8.13 -5.84 23.94
N ARG A 145 -8.84 -5.98 25.07
CA ARG A 145 -9.67 -7.17 25.32
C ARG A 145 -10.77 -7.31 24.28
N LYS A 146 -11.49 -6.22 23.97
CA LYS A 146 -12.52 -6.21 22.93
C LYS A 146 -11.97 -6.64 21.58
N ILE A 147 -10.83 -6.07 21.14
CA ILE A 147 -10.18 -6.43 19.88
C ILE A 147 -9.74 -7.89 19.87
N SER A 148 -9.26 -8.40 21.00
CA SER A 148 -8.87 -9.82 21.13
C SER A 148 -10.07 -10.76 21.00
N ASP A 149 -11.21 -10.41 21.57
CA ASP A 149 -12.44 -11.19 21.44
C ASP A 149 -12.93 -11.19 19.96
N GLU A 150 -12.87 -10.05 19.28
CA GLU A 150 -13.19 -9.94 17.87
C GLU A 150 -12.27 -10.78 16.97
N ILE A 151 -10.97 -10.88 17.29
CA ILE A 151 -10.04 -11.76 16.57
C ILE A 151 -10.42 -13.24 16.74
N ILE A 152 -10.83 -13.63 17.95
CA ILE A 152 -11.24 -15.02 18.23
C ILE A 152 -12.51 -15.38 17.46
N GLU A 153 -13.44 -14.45 17.29
CA GLU A 153 -14.68 -14.68 16.54
C GLU A 153 -14.46 -14.83 15.02
N GLU A 154 -13.34 -14.31 14.49
CA GLU A 154 -13.01 -14.42 13.06
C GLU A 154 -12.23 -15.69 12.68
N LEU A 155 -11.70 -16.42 13.67
CA LEU A 155 -10.96 -17.68 13.44
C LEU A 155 -11.90 -18.86 13.23
#